data_8dd53f1655c1d8bcae5b6e97c0f1ba89
#
_entry.id   8dd53f1655c1d8bcae5b6e97c0f1ba89
#
_cell.length_a   1.000
_cell.length_b   1.000
_cell.length_c   1.000
_cell.angle_alpha   90.00
_cell.angle_beta   90.00
_cell.angle_gamma   90.00
#
_symmetry.space_group_name_H-M   'P 1'
#
loop_
_entity.id
_entity.type
_entity.pdbx_description
1 polymer ?
#
loop_
_entity_poly.entity_id
_entity_poly.type
_entity_poly.pdbx_seq_one_letter_code
_entity_poly.pdbx_strand_id
1 'polypeptide(L)'
;NKFPGLGRTGFGETVTLPSGQVVSAYDAKYATYLKLFTGEMFKAYESACIAKGTVQNRTLRNGKAAQFIFTGRMTADYHVPGTPILGSGDPPVAEKIIVMDDLLVSSAFLYDLDETLAHYSLRSEISKKIGHALAEAYDKKIFRVIAKSARTAHPITASPGPEPGGSVIKLGAGNEFNAQALVDAFFEAASILDEKNVPSAGRTAVLSPRQYYALISQVDTNILNRDYGNTQGNLNSGEGLYEIAGISIRRSNNLPFMAGTVGRVDGENNDYSGDFAAHCGLIYQRDAAAVVQGIGPQIQTTGGDVKTMYQGDLIVGRLAMGADWLNPAAAIELQAA
;
A
#
# COMPACT_ATOMS: atom_id res chain seq x y z
N ASN A 1 -9.35 -39.20 -29.25
CA ASN A 1 -9.40 -40.30 -28.28
C ASN A 1 -9.49 -39.71 -26.88
N LYS A 2 -10.70 -39.69 -26.37
CA LYS A 2 -10.94 -39.30 -24.99
C LYS A 2 -10.61 -40.52 -24.13
N PHE A 3 -9.79 -40.35 -23.13
CA PHE A 3 -9.58 -41.38 -22.09
C PHE A 3 -10.65 -41.16 -21.01
N PRO A 4 -11.79 -41.88 -21.05
CA PRO A 4 -12.77 -41.81 -19.99
C PRO A 4 -12.20 -42.59 -18.81
N GLY A 5 -12.10 -41.98 -17.66
CA GLY A 5 -11.85 -42.72 -16.43
C GLY A 5 -10.59 -42.40 -15.65
N LEU A 6 -9.81 -41.41 -16.03
CA LEU A 6 -8.75 -40.93 -15.17
C LEU A 6 -9.30 -39.90 -14.19
N GLY A 7 -9.93 -40.39 -13.15
CA GLY A 7 -10.64 -39.81 -12.05
C GLY A 7 -10.12 -38.50 -11.42
N ARG A 8 -10.01 -37.44 -12.18
CA ARG A 8 -9.85 -36.11 -11.69
C ARG A 8 -11.19 -35.41 -11.76
N THR A 9 -11.78 -35.12 -10.65
CA THR A 9 -12.92 -34.23 -10.38
C THR A 9 -14.00 -34.16 -11.47
N GLY A 10 -15.24 -34.47 -11.11
CA GLY A 10 -16.40 -34.13 -11.92
C GLY A 10 -16.63 -35.10 -13.08
N PHE A 11 -16.45 -36.37 -12.89
CA PHE A 11 -16.95 -37.35 -13.84
C PHE A 11 -18.48 -37.20 -13.98
N GLY A 12 -18.92 -36.66 -15.11
CA GLY A 12 -20.32 -36.32 -15.34
C GLY A 12 -20.66 -34.83 -15.26
N GLU A 13 -19.82 -33.97 -14.71
CA GLU A 13 -20.00 -32.54 -14.84
C GLU A 13 -19.65 -32.05 -16.24
N THR A 14 -20.52 -31.21 -16.78
CA THR A 14 -20.33 -30.59 -18.09
C THR A 14 -20.21 -29.08 -17.96
N VAL A 15 -19.35 -28.49 -18.75
CA VAL A 15 -19.17 -27.03 -18.84
C VAL A 15 -19.44 -26.60 -20.27
N THR A 16 -20.24 -25.55 -20.42
CA THR A 16 -20.50 -24.94 -21.73
C THR A 16 -19.41 -23.89 -21.99
N LEU A 17 -18.64 -24.10 -23.05
CA LEU A 17 -17.65 -23.12 -23.51
C LEU A 17 -18.32 -21.89 -24.13
N PRO A 18 -17.64 -20.74 -24.20
CA PRO A 18 -18.14 -19.55 -24.88
C PRO A 18 -18.53 -19.79 -26.34
N SER A 19 -18.01 -20.83 -26.96
CA SER A 19 -18.39 -21.29 -28.31
C SER A 19 -19.71 -22.07 -28.37
N GLY A 20 -20.40 -22.26 -27.24
CA GLY A 20 -21.62 -23.04 -27.14
C GLY A 20 -21.41 -24.56 -27.11
N GLN A 21 -20.18 -25.05 -27.19
CA GLN A 21 -19.86 -26.47 -27.11
C GLN A 21 -19.89 -26.94 -25.67
N VAL A 22 -20.61 -28.01 -25.39
CA VAL A 22 -20.64 -28.67 -24.08
C VAL A 22 -19.52 -29.70 -24.01
N VAL A 23 -18.64 -29.54 -23.04
CA VAL A 23 -17.51 -30.45 -22.78
C VAL A 23 -17.54 -30.90 -21.33
N SER A 24 -16.88 -32.03 -21.01
CA SER A 24 -16.74 -32.42 -19.60
C SER A 24 -15.90 -31.38 -18.85
N ALA A 25 -16.13 -31.22 -17.55
CA ALA A 25 -15.36 -30.28 -16.71
C ALA A 25 -13.85 -30.61 -16.78
N TYR A 26 -13.52 -31.87 -16.93
CA TYR A 26 -12.15 -32.33 -17.14
C TYR A 26 -11.57 -31.80 -18.47
N ASP A 27 -12.29 -31.96 -19.59
CA ASP A 27 -11.87 -31.50 -20.91
C ASP A 27 -11.77 -29.96 -20.94
N ALA A 28 -12.67 -29.27 -20.24
CA ALA A 28 -12.66 -27.80 -20.14
C ALA A 28 -11.39 -27.29 -19.42
N LYS A 29 -10.97 -27.94 -18.35
CA LYS A 29 -9.74 -27.60 -17.64
C LYS A 29 -8.51 -27.71 -18.55
N TYR A 30 -8.38 -28.83 -19.27
CA TYR A 30 -7.27 -29.06 -20.20
C TYR A 30 -7.39 -28.22 -21.48
N ALA A 31 -8.59 -27.95 -21.97
CA ALA A 31 -8.81 -27.04 -23.08
C ALA A 31 -8.36 -25.61 -22.74
N THR A 32 -8.45 -25.20 -21.48
CA THR A 32 -7.91 -23.93 -21.00
C THR A 32 -6.39 -23.91 -21.05
N TYR A 33 -5.74 -24.99 -20.68
CA TYR A 33 -4.29 -25.11 -20.81
C TYR A 33 -3.83 -25.15 -22.28
N LEU A 34 -4.60 -25.75 -23.17
CA LEU A 34 -4.29 -25.87 -24.59
C LEU A 34 -4.63 -24.61 -25.41
N LYS A 35 -5.63 -23.83 -24.99
CA LYS A 35 -6.03 -22.61 -25.70
C LYS A 35 -5.23 -21.35 -25.36
N LEU A 36 -4.41 -21.40 -24.33
CA LEU A 36 -3.46 -20.34 -23.98
C LEU A 36 -2.31 -20.18 -24.97
N PHE A 37 -2.40 -20.87 -26.11
CA PHE A 37 -1.39 -20.96 -27.15
C PHE A 37 -1.35 -19.84 -28.15
N THR A 38 -2.33 -19.00 -28.23
CA THR A 38 -2.33 -17.91 -29.19
C THR A 38 -1.74 -16.62 -28.60
N GLY A 39 -0.53 -16.75 -28.03
CA GLY A 39 0.42 -15.64 -27.97
C GLY A 39 0.10 -14.40 -27.15
N GLU A 40 -1.11 -14.26 -26.66
CA GLU A 40 -1.50 -13.13 -25.81
C GLU A 40 -1.63 -13.59 -24.37
N MET A 41 -0.48 -13.72 -23.69
CA MET A 41 -0.48 -13.72 -22.25
C MET A 41 -1.03 -12.36 -21.79
N PHE A 42 -2.26 -12.32 -21.35
CA PHE A 42 -2.73 -11.22 -20.52
C PHE A 42 -1.82 -11.20 -19.29
N LYS A 43 -0.77 -10.39 -19.35
CA LYS A 43 -0.05 -10.01 -18.14
C LYS A 43 -1.09 -9.36 -17.25
N ALA A 44 -1.52 -10.10 -16.23
CA ALA A 44 -2.34 -9.50 -15.18
C ALA A 44 -1.63 -8.22 -14.74
N TYR A 45 -2.34 -7.10 -14.82
CA TYR A 45 -1.80 -5.79 -14.47
C TYR A 45 -1.36 -5.84 -13.01
N GLU A 46 -0.08 -6.02 -12.81
CA GLU A 46 0.53 -6.09 -11.49
C GLU A 46 0.77 -4.67 -11.01
N SER A 47 0.03 -4.25 -9.99
CA SER A 47 0.31 -2.99 -9.32
C SER A 47 1.60 -3.14 -8.51
N ALA A 48 2.61 -2.35 -8.83
CA ALA A 48 3.85 -2.32 -8.06
C ALA A 48 3.57 -1.86 -6.62
N CYS A 49 4.29 -2.40 -5.66
CA CYS A 49 4.26 -1.94 -4.27
C CYS A 49 4.76 -0.49 -4.20
N ILE A 50 3.87 0.44 -3.84
CA ILE A 50 4.14 1.88 -3.83
C ILE A 50 4.59 2.34 -2.44
N ALA A 51 4.06 1.76 -1.39
CA ALA A 51 4.35 2.15 -0.02
C ALA A 51 5.78 1.81 0.41
N LYS A 52 6.38 0.77 -0.18
CA LYS A 52 7.76 0.39 0.10
C LYS A 52 8.74 1.50 -0.32
N GLY A 53 9.43 2.08 0.65
CA GLY A 53 10.36 3.19 0.41
C GLY A 53 9.79 4.59 0.62
N THR A 54 8.45 4.74 0.75
CA THR A 54 7.81 6.03 1.07
C THR A 54 7.55 6.21 2.57
N VAL A 55 7.74 5.17 3.36
CA VAL A 55 7.61 5.17 4.83
C VAL A 55 8.91 4.73 5.49
N GLN A 56 9.04 4.96 6.79
CA GLN A 56 10.18 4.45 7.54
C GLN A 56 10.11 2.92 7.64
N ASN A 57 11.22 2.25 7.34
CA ASN A 57 11.32 0.79 7.45
C ASN A 57 12.44 0.42 8.42
N ARG A 58 12.13 -0.43 9.41
CA ARG A 58 13.08 -0.96 10.38
C ARG A 58 13.04 -2.48 10.37
N THR A 59 14.16 -3.10 10.04
CA THR A 59 14.30 -4.55 10.07
C THR A 59 14.68 -5.01 11.46
N LEU A 60 13.91 -5.95 12.02
CA LEU A 60 14.22 -6.61 13.29
C LEU A 60 14.95 -7.92 13.02
N ARG A 61 16.09 -8.10 13.65
CA ARG A 61 16.82 -9.38 13.66
C ARG A 61 16.38 -10.28 14.82
N ASN A 62 16.06 -9.66 15.97
CA ASN A 62 15.62 -10.35 17.18
C ASN A 62 14.52 -9.52 17.85
N GLY A 63 13.51 -10.20 18.42
CA GLY A 63 12.40 -9.55 19.10
C GLY A 63 11.13 -9.43 18.24
N LYS A 64 10.00 -9.20 18.89
CA LYS A 64 8.67 -9.09 18.29
C LYS A 64 8.22 -7.64 18.09
N ALA A 65 8.85 -6.67 18.73
CA ALA A 65 8.45 -5.28 18.73
C ALA A 65 9.63 -4.34 18.54
N ALA A 66 9.38 -3.18 17.95
CA ALA A 66 10.31 -2.05 17.89
C ALA A 66 9.72 -0.88 18.64
N GLN A 67 10.56 -0.21 19.44
CA GLN A 67 10.23 1.00 20.15
C GLN A 67 10.75 2.20 19.38
N PHE A 68 9.90 3.22 19.24
CA PHE A 68 10.21 4.52 18.67
C PHE A 68 9.98 5.58 19.74
N ILE A 69 10.95 6.44 19.94
CA ILE A 69 10.93 7.48 20.96
C ILE A 69 10.70 8.81 20.27
N PHE A 70 9.76 9.60 20.79
CA PHE A 70 9.49 10.97 20.39
C PHE A 70 9.97 11.92 21.47
N THR A 71 10.60 13.00 21.06
CA THR A 71 10.97 14.12 21.95
C THR A 71 10.21 15.36 21.47
N GLY A 72 9.55 16.05 22.39
CA GLY A 72 8.85 17.29 22.10
C GLY A 72 9.77 18.49 22.04
N ARG A 73 9.19 19.65 21.82
CA ARG A 73 9.90 20.92 21.71
C ARG A 73 10.37 21.39 23.08
N MET A 74 11.43 22.18 23.07
CA MET A 74 11.92 22.91 24.24
C MET A 74 11.80 24.42 24.01
N THR A 75 11.62 25.20 25.08
CA THR A 75 11.68 26.65 25.05
C THR A 75 13.09 27.16 25.24
N ALA A 76 13.39 28.30 24.65
CA ALA A 76 14.62 29.05 24.92
C ALA A 76 14.25 30.39 25.57
N ASP A 77 14.86 30.66 26.73
CA ASP A 77 14.60 31.87 27.49
C ASP A 77 15.89 32.67 27.66
N TYR A 78 15.77 33.98 27.78
CA TYR A 78 16.91 34.88 28.00
C TYR A 78 17.42 34.75 29.44
N HIS A 79 18.69 34.49 29.60
CA HIS A 79 19.33 34.42 30.90
C HIS A 79 19.59 35.81 31.47
N VAL A 80 19.21 36.02 32.74
CA VAL A 80 19.52 37.23 33.46
C VAL A 80 20.86 37.05 34.17
N PRO A 81 21.89 37.92 33.91
CA PRO A 81 23.16 37.81 34.55
C PRO A 81 23.07 37.86 36.09
N GLY A 82 23.76 36.93 36.76
CA GLY A 82 23.75 36.79 38.20
C GLY A 82 22.73 35.82 38.80
N THR A 83 21.85 35.25 37.96
CA THR A 83 20.91 34.23 38.41
C THR A 83 21.43 32.82 38.02
N PRO A 84 21.21 31.79 38.85
CA PRO A 84 21.56 30.42 38.47
C PRO A 84 20.65 29.89 37.38
N ILE A 85 21.19 29.15 36.39
CA ILE A 85 20.42 28.41 35.41
C ILE A 85 19.93 27.10 36.04
N LEU A 86 18.64 27.03 36.34
CA LEU A 86 18.03 25.86 37.00
C LEU A 86 17.43 24.85 35.99
N GLY A 87 17.52 25.14 34.67
CA GLY A 87 16.85 24.36 33.65
C GLY A 87 15.38 24.76 33.49
N SER A 88 14.89 24.84 32.27
CA SER A 88 13.50 25.24 31.94
C SER A 88 12.50 24.07 31.92
N GLY A 89 12.84 22.92 32.50
CA GLY A 89 11.99 21.73 32.60
C GLY A 89 12.56 20.53 31.85
N ASP A 90 11.99 19.37 32.13
CA ASP A 90 12.34 18.14 31.44
C ASP A 90 11.73 18.13 30.02
N PRO A 91 12.47 17.70 28.99
CA PRO A 91 11.90 17.56 27.66
C PRO A 91 10.76 16.53 27.69
N PRO A 92 9.56 16.85 27.14
CA PRO A 92 8.48 15.90 27.06
C PRO A 92 8.89 14.73 26.12
N VAL A 93 8.77 13.51 26.61
CA VAL A 93 9.13 12.29 25.90
C VAL A 93 7.91 11.39 25.82
N ALA A 94 7.64 10.83 24.67
CA ALA A 94 6.66 9.79 24.49
C ALA A 94 7.25 8.62 23.69
N GLU A 95 6.69 7.44 23.87
CA GLU A 95 7.11 6.25 23.13
C GLU A 95 5.96 5.65 22.34
N LYS A 96 6.30 5.04 21.21
CA LYS A 96 5.40 4.23 20.42
C LYS A 96 6.02 2.87 20.18
N ILE A 97 5.29 1.83 20.52
CA ILE A 97 5.73 0.45 20.29
C ILE A 97 4.96 -0.10 19.10
N ILE A 98 5.69 -0.55 18.08
CA ILE A 98 5.14 -1.23 16.92
C ILE A 98 5.46 -2.71 17.03
N VAL A 99 4.42 -3.53 17.08
CA VAL A 99 4.53 -4.99 17.21
C VAL A 99 4.51 -5.61 15.82
N MET A 100 5.25 -6.68 15.63
CA MET A 100 5.19 -7.46 14.40
C MET A 100 3.89 -8.29 14.38
N ASP A 101 3.17 -8.26 13.27
CA ASP A 101 2.00 -9.10 13.02
C ASP A 101 2.42 -10.56 12.82
N ASP A 102 1.45 -11.45 12.81
CA ASP A 102 1.66 -12.85 12.50
C ASP A 102 2.06 -13.02 11.02
N LEU A 103 2.51 -14.20 10.67
CA LEU A 103 3.05 -14.48 9.34
C LEU A 103 1.96 -14.37 8.26
N LEU A 104 2.12 -13.40 7.36
CA LEU A 104 1.28 -13.28 6.17
C LEU A 104 1.75 -14.32 5.15
N VAL A 105 0.85 -15.20 4.73
CA VAL A 105 1.15 -16.30 3.82
C VAL A 105 0.22 -16.27 2.62
N SER A 106 0.77 -16.48 1.44
CA SER A 106 0.03 -16.79 0.22
C SER A 106 0.60 -18.07 -0.39
N SER A 107 -0.25 -19.04 -0.70
CA SER A 107 0.20 -20.34 -1.18
C SER A 107 -0.61 -20.84 -2.36
N ALA A 108 0.04 -21.60 -3.22
CA ALA A 108 -0.59 -22.32 -4.31
C ALA A 108 0.03 -23.70 -4.46
N PHE A 109 -0.79 -24.68 -4.77
CA PHE A 109 -0.34 -26.04 -5.04
C PHE A 109 -0.35 -26.30 -6.55
N LEU A 110 0.77 -26.76 -7.08
CA LEU A 110 0.96 -27.07 -8.49
C LEU A 110 1.23 -28.54 -8.66
N TYR A 111 0.37 -29.25 -9.41
CA TYR A 111 0.59 -30.66 -9.74
C TYR A 111 1.63 -30.82 -10.85
N ASP A 112 2.51 -31.82 -10.72
CA ASP A 112 3.58 -32.09 -11.68
C ASP A 112 3.02 -32.40 -13.08
N LEU A 113 1.84 -33.05 -13.16
CA LEU A 113 1.19 -33.30 -14.44
C LEU A 113 0.70 -32.03 -15.12
N ASP A 114 0.14 -31.08 -14.35
CA ASP A 114 -0.33 -29.80 -14.89
C ASP A 114 0.85 -28.96 -15.40
N GLU A 115 2.00 -29.00 -14.72
CA GLU A 115 3.24 -28.35 -15.16
C GLU A 115 3.80 -28.96 -16.44
N THR A 116 3.76 -30.31 -16.56
CA THR A 116 4.23 -31.01 -17.75
C THR A 116 3.35 -30.75 -18.98
N LEU A 117 2.04 -30.60 -18.76
CA LEU A 117 1.08 -30.33 -19.84
C LEU A 117 1.03 -28.87 -20.22
N ALA A 118 1.52 -27.98 -19.37
CA ALA A 118 1.60 -26.55 -19.66
C ALA A 118 2.80 -26.24 -20.55
N HIS A 119 2.56 -25.50 -21.63
CA HIS A 119 3.63 -25.12 -22.55
C HIS A 119 4.38 -23.83 -22.12
N TYR A 120 4.04 -23.26 -20.98
CA TYR A 120 4.71 -22.12 -20.41
C TYR A 120 5.02 -22.39 -18.93
N SER A 121 5.91 -21.59 -18.36
CA SER A 121 6.34 -21.74 -16.97
C SER A 121 5.24 -21.32 -15.98
N LEU A 122 4.30 -22.23 -15.69
CA LEU A 122 3.25 -22.04 -14.68
C LEU A 122 3.82 -21.65 -13.33
N ARG A 123 4.91 -22.27 -12.91
CA ARG A 123 5.60 -22.01 -11.65
C ARG A 123 6.02 -20.54 -11.53
N SER A 124 6.60 -19.96 -12.60
CA SER A 124 7.01 -18.57 -12.63
C SER A 124 5.82 -17.61 -12.50
N GLU A 125 4.73 -17.87 -13.21
CA GLU A 125 3.53 -17.04 -13.17
C GLU A 125 2.83 -17.11 -11.81
N ILE A 126 2.72 -18.30 -11.21
CA ILE A 126 2.16 -18.46 -9.87
C ILE A 126 3.03 -17.74 -8.83
N SER A 127 4.35 -17.88 -8.92
CA SER A 127 5.28 -17.19 -8.00
C SER A 127 5.15 -15.66 -8.08
N LYS A 128 5.01 -15.09 -9.29
CA LYS A 128 4.76 -13.66 -9.48
C LYS A 128 3.42 -13.23 -8.85
N LYS A 129 2.36 -14.00 -9.05
CA LYS A 129 1.04 -13.70 -8.48
C LYS A 129 1.01 -13.78 -6.96
N ILE A 130 1.73 -14.73 -6.38
CA ILE A 130 1.91 -14.83 -4.93
C ILE A 130 2.66 -13.60 -4.39
N GLY A 131 3.77 -13.23 -5.03
CA GLY A 131 4.53 -12.03 -4.66
C GLY A 131 3.70 -10.76 -4.77
N HIS A 132 2.88 -10.66 -5.80
CA HIS A 132 1.97 -9.55 -6.02
C HIS A 132 0.87 -9.47 -4.93
N ALA A 133 0.25 -10.58 -4.57
CA ALA A 133 -0.75 -10.62 -3.50
C ALA A 133 -0.16 -10.18 -2.14
N LEU A 134 1.08 -10.57 -1.84
CA LEU A 134 1.78 -10.11 -0.64
C LEU A 134 2.07 -8.59 -0.69
N ALA A 135 2.50 -8.07 -1.84
CA ALA A 135 2.75 -6.64 -2.03
C ALA A 135 1.46 -5.80 -1.90
N GLU A 136 0.36 -6.29 -2.45
CA GLU A 136 -0.96 -5.66 -2.34
C GLU A 136 -1.44 -5.60 -0.87
N ALA A 137 -1.32 -6.70 -0.15
CA ALA A 137 -1.67 -6.74 1.27
C ALA A 137 -0.78 -5.80 2.11
N TYR A 138 0.51 -5.71 1.77
CA TYR A 138 1.46 -4.78 2.38
C TYR A 138 1.03 -3.33 2.20
N ASP A 139 0.77 -2.90 0.96
CA ASP A 139 0.36 -1.54 0.64
C ASP A 139 -0.96 -1.16 1.31
N LYS A 140 -1.96 -2.05 1.26
CA LYS A 140 -3.27 -1.83 1.89
C LYS A 140 -3.16 -1.56 3.39
N LYS A 141 -2.32 -2.32 4.11
CA LYS A 141 -2.10 -2.11 5.54
C LYS A 141 -1.46 -0.75 5.83
N ILE A 142 -0.43 -0.39 5.08
CA ILE A 142 0.28 0.89 5.27
C ILE A 142 -0.62 2.08 4.98
N PHE A 143 -1.39 2.08 3.90
CA PHE A 143 -2.28 3.19 3.58
C PHE A 143 -3.39 3.37 4.62
N ARG A 144 -3.90 2.28 5.20
CA ARG A 144 -4.85 2.37 6.32
C ARG A 144 -4.21 3.00 7.56
N VAL A 145 -2.98 2.62 7.88
CA VAL A 145 -2.24 3.20 9.00
C VAL A 145 -1.99 4.70 8.79
N ILE A 146 -1.60 5.12 7.59
CA ILE A 146 -1.38 6.54 7.29
C ILE A 146 -2.69 7.33 7.40
N ALA A 147 -3.81 6.79 6.92
CA ALA A 147 -5.13 7.41 7.06
C ALA A 147 -5.52 7.57 8.54
N LYS A 148 -5.24 6.57 9.37
CA LYS A 148 -5.45 6.65 10.83
C LYS A 148 -4.51 7.67 11.47
N SER A 149 -3.25 7.72 11.05
CA SER A 149 -2.28 8.73 11.50
C SER A 149 -2.82 10.14 11.30
N ALA A 150 -3.39 10.43 10.12
CA ALA A 150 -3.96 11.72 9.79
C ALA A 150 -5.15 12.13 10.70
N ARG A 151 -5.82 11.14 11.32
CA ARG A 151 -6.94 11.38 12.24
C ARG A 151 -6.53 11.37 13.72
N THR A 152 -5.27 11.10 14.02
CA THR A 152 -4.76 10.93 15.39
C THR A 152 -4.10 12.19 15.88
N ALA A 153 -4.36 12.56 17.15
CA ALA A 153 -3.64 13.62 17.84
C ALA A 153 -2.22 13.14 18.21
N HIS A 154 -1.31 14.09 18.34
CA HIS A 154 0.05 13.76 18.78
C HIS A 154 0.06 13.32 20.25
N PRO A 155 0.85 12.29 20.63
CA PRO A 155 0.89 11.78 22.00
C PRO A 155 1.48 12.78 23.01
N ILE A 156 2.34 13.71 22.57
CA ILE A 156 2.90 14.75 23.41
C ILE A 156 1.92 15.94 23.46
N THR A 157 1.27 16.09 24.59
CA THR A 157 0.31 17.20 24.85
C THR A 157 0.81 18.15 25.92
N ALA A 158 1.98 17.88 26.50
CA ALA A 158 2.56 18.62 27.62
C ALA A 158 3.25 19.93 27.15
N SER A 159 3.63 20.78 28.15
CA SER A 159 4.39 22.01 27.93
C SER A 159 5.71 21.77 27.15
N PRO A 160 6.12 22.67 26.27
CA PRO A 160 5.65 24.06 26.10
C PRO A 160 4.38 24.23 25.27
N GLY A 161 3.79 23.16 24.83
CA GLY A 161 2.53 23.12 24.08
C GLY A 161 2.36 21.79 23.39
N PRO A 162 1.14 21.45 22.95
CA PRO A 162 0.91 20.21 22.24
C PRO A 162 1.67 20.21 20.93
N GLU A 163 2.29 19.08 20.61
CA GLU A 163 2.84 18.85 19.26
C GLU A 163 1.69 18.73 18.26
N PRO A 164 1.87 19.18 17.00
CA PRO A 164 0.83 19.13 16.01
C PRO A 164 0.42 17.68 15.69
N GLY A 165 -0.87 17.43 15.70
CA GLY A 165 -1.46 16.13 15.29
C GLY A 165 -1.65 16.00 13.79
N GLY A 166 -2.30 14.92 13.35
CA GLY A 166 -2.70 14.71 11.95
C GLY A 166 -3.69 15.77 11.46
N SER A 167 -3.93 15.82 10.17
CA SER A 167 -4.91 16.72 9.56
C SER A 167 -5.78 15.98 8.56
N VAL A 168 -7.01 16.50 8.41
CA VAL A 168 -7.97 16.03 7.42
C VAL A 168 -8.44 17.20 6.61
N ILE A 169 -8.32 17.12 5.29
CA ILE A 169 -8.81 18.11 4.34
C ILE A 169 -10.08 17.56 3.68
N LYS A 170 -11.16 18.34 3.72
CA LYS A 170 -12.44 17.96 3.13
C LYS A 170 -12.58 18.60 1.76
N LEU A 171 -12.73 17.77 0.73
CA LEU A 171 -12.91 18.22 -0.65
C LEU A 171 -14.35 18.73 -0.91
N GLY A 172 -15.30 18.35 -0.05
CA GLY A 172 -16.72 18.58 -0.25
C GLY A 172 -17.37 17.52 -1.14
N ALA A 173 -18.67 17.32 -0.92
CA ALA A 173 -19.42 16.25 -1.61
C ALA A 173 -19.38 16.42 -3.13
N GLY A 174 -19.04 15.36 -3.86
CA GLY A 174 -18.96 15.34 -5.32
C GLY A 174 -17.69 15.93 -5.94
N ASN A 175 -16.76 16.43 -5.13
CA ASN A 175 -15.50 17.02 -5.60
C ASN A 175 -14.32 16.05 -5.60
N GLU A 176 -14.54 14.79 -5.26
CA GLU A 176 -13.50 13.77 -5.18
C GLU A 176 -12.76 13.51 -6.51
N PHE A 177 -13.39 13.88 -7.64
CA PHE A 177 -12.80 13.78 -8.98
C PHE A 177 -12.65 15.14 -9.68
N ASN A 178 -12.88 16.24 -8.96
CA ASN A 178 -12.70 17.58 -9.49
C ASN A 178 -11.22 17.97 -9.42
N ALA A 179 -10.60 18.24 -10.56
CA ALA A 179 -9.18 18.56 -10.64
C ALA A 179 -8.83 19.81 -9.87
N GLN A 180 -9.65 20.89 -9.96
CA GLN A 180 -9.38 22.14 -9.27
C GLN A 180 -9.41 21.95 -7.75
N ALA A 181 -10.44 21.26 -7.24
CA ALA A 181 -10.54 20.97 -5.81
C ALA A 181 -9.37 20.14 -5.29
N LEU A 182 -8.89 19.18 -6.09
CA LEU A 182 -7.70 18.39 -5.75
C LEU A 182 -6.44 19.27 -5.72
N VAL A 183 -6.24 20.14 -6.70
CA VAL A 183 -5.08 21.06 -6.74
C VAL A 183 -5.10 22.01 -5.54
N ASP A 184 -6.25 22.61 -5.24
CA ASP A 184 -6.40 23.50 -4.09
C ASP A 184 -6.09 22.75 -2.78
N ALA A 185 -6.54 21.51 -2.65
CA ALA A 185 -6.21 20.64 -1.51
C ALA A 185 -4.72 20.31 -1.42
N PHE A 186 -3.99 20.17 -2.54
CA PHE A 186 -2.54 20.00 -2.51
C PHE A 186 -1.80 21.24 -1.97
N PHE A 187 -2.21 22.43 -2.38
CA PHE A 187 -1.62 23.68 -1.86
C PHE A 187 -1.97 23.87 -0.39
N GLU A 188 -3.21 23.59 0.02
CA GLU A 188 -3.62 23.60 1.42
C GLU A 188 -2.80 22.60 2.25
N ALA A 189 -2.62 21.37 1.75
CA ALA A 189 -1.81 20.36 2.40
C ALA A 189 -0.34 20.80 2.56
N ALA A 190 0.24 21.41 1.53
CA ALA A 190 1.60 21.93 1.59
C ALA A 190 1.72 23.00 2.69
N SER A 191 0.77 23.94 2.74
CA SER A 191 0.71 24.98 3.78
C SER A 191 0.62 24.39 5.18
N ILE A 192 -0.30 23.44 5.40
CA ILE A 192 -0.47 22.77 6.70
C ILE A 192 0.81 22.03 7.13
N LEU A 193 1.50 21.34 6.21
CA LEU A 193 2.74 20.66 6.53
C LEU A 193 3.87 21.63 6.87
N ASP A 194 3.94 22.79 6.21
CA ASP A 194 4.93 23.84 6.50
C ASP A 194 4.65 24.49 7.85
N GLU A 195 3.39 24.82 8.17
CA GLU A 195 2.98 25.32 9.48
C GLU A 195 3.33 24.37 10.63
N LYS A 196 3.26 23.08 10.39
CA LYS A 196 3.66 22.04 11.34
C LYS A 196 5.16 21.78 11.38
N ASN A 197 5.96 22.51 10.59
CA ASN A 197 7.41 22.34 10.44
C ASN A 197 7.82 20.90 10.00
N VAL A 198 7.00 20.25 9.17
CA VAL A 198 7.33 18.94 8.59
C VAL A 198 8.29 19.17 7.40
N PRO A 199 9.41 18.45 7.31
CA PRO A 199 10.37 18.59 6.23
C PRO A 199 9.71 18.48 4.85
N SER A 200 10.12 19.32 3.89
CA SER A 200 9.62 19.27 2.52
C SER A 200 10.12 18.05 1.75
N ALA A 201 11.27 17.51 2.14
CA ALA A 201 11.85 16.36 1.48
C ALA A 201 11.03 15.07 1.76
N GLY A 202 10.74 14.30 0.72
CA GLY A 202 10.07 13.01 0.84
C GLY A 202 8.56 13.08 1.07
N ARG A 203 7.92 14.22 0.78
CA ARG A 203 6.46 14.34 0.75
C ARG A 203 5.92 13.57 -0.45
N THR A 204 4.97 12.70 -0.19
CA THR A 204 4.35 11.84 -1.21
C THR A 204 2.83 11.91 -1.08
N ALA A 205 2.15 12.04 -2.20
CA ALA A 205 0.71 11.89 -2.29
C ALA A 205 0.36 10.60 -3.01
N VAL A 206 -0.65 9.89 -2.53
CA VAL A 206 -1.19 8.71 -3.18
C VAL A 206 -2.66 8.94 -3.47
N LEU A 207 -2.99 8.85 -4.76
CA LEU A 207 -4.33 9.03 -5.29
C LEU A 207 -4.83 7.77 -5.98
N SER A 208 -6.15 7.66 -6.13
CA SER A 208 -6.74 6.65 -6.99
C SER A 208 -6.40 6.94 -8.47
N PRO A 209 -6.32 5.93 -9.35
CA PRO A 209 -6.03 6.16 -10.76
C PRO A 209 -7.04 7.11 -11.42
N ARG A 210 -8.32 7.02 -11.05
CA ARG A 210 -9.35 7.90 -11.59
C ARG A 210 -9.12 9.38 -11.24
N GLN A 211 -8.71 9.67 -10.01
CA GLN A 211 -8.34 11.02 -9.58
C GLN A 211 -7.09 11.54 -10.31
N TYR A 212 -6.09 10.68 -10.44
CA TYR A 212 -4.87 11.02 -11.16
C TYR A 212 -5.13 11.41 -12.61
N TYR A 213 -5.95 10.64 -13.32
CA TYR A 213 -6.32 10.97 -14.70
C TYR A 213 -7.27 12.18 -14.79
N ALA A 214 -8.12 12.42 -13.80
CA ALA A 214 -8.92 13.63 -13.72
C ALA A 214 -8.03 14.89 -13.58
N LEU A 215 -6.99 14.82 -12.75
CA LEU A 215 -6.00 15.90 -12.64
C LEU A 215 -5.34 16.22 -13.99
N ILE A 216 -4.89 15.19 -14.72
CA ILE A 216 -4.22 15.40 -16.01
C ILE A 216 -5.17 15.93 -17.08
N SER A 217 -6.43 15.50 -17.07
CA SER A 217 -7.41 15.83 -18.14
C SER A 217 -8.05 17.19 -17.97
N GLN A 218 -8.22 17.68 -16.74
CA GLN A 218 -9.02 18.85 -16.43
C GLN A 218 -8.18 20.05 -15.94
N VAL A 219 -6.92 19.85 -15.58
CA VAL A 219 -6.07 20.92 -15.11
C VAL A 219 -5.71 21.86 -16.26
N ASP A 220 -5.98 23.14 -16.07
CA ASP A 220 -5.62 24.20 -17.02
C ASP A 220 -4.12 24.18 -17.36
N THR A 221 -3.81 24.58 -18.59
CA THR A 221 -2.48 24.60 -19.21
C THR A 221 -1.37 25.26 -18.36
N ASN A 222 -1.74 26.09 -17.40
CA ASN A 222 -0.81 26.83 -16.54
C ASN A 222 -0.14 25.95 -15.46
N ILE A 223 -0.70 24.80 -15.11
CA ILE A 223 -0.15 23.88 -14.10
C ILE A 223 0.69 22.79 -14.76
N LEU A 224 0.33 22.41 -15.98
CA LEU A 224 1.15 21.54 -16.82
C LEU A 224 2.17 22.41 -17.57
N ASN A 225 3.43 22.29 -17.21
CA ASN A 225 4.53 23.01 -17.84
C ASN A 225 4.72 22.47 -19.28
N ARG A 226 3.86 22.95 -20.20
CA ARG A 226 3.83 22.52 -21.62
C ARG A 226 4.95 23.13 -22.46
N ASP A 227 5.46 24.30 -22.07
CA ASP A 227 6.29 25.13 -22.95
C ASP A 227 7.80 24.97 -22.81
N TYR A 228 8.26 24.23 -21.80
CA TYR A 228 9.69 24.12 -21.52
C TYR A 228 10.28 22.75 -21.90
N GLY A 229 10.00 22.19 -23.04
CA GLY A 229 10.80 21.08 -23.64
C GLY A 229 11.29 19.99 -22.68
N ASN A 230 10.83 20.01 -21.44
CA ASN A 230 11.24 19.08 -20.43
C ASN A 230 10.38 17.82 -20.58
N THR A 231 11.02 16.72 -20.79
CA THR A 231 10.48 15.37 -21.06
C THR A 231 9.53 14.80 -19.99
N GLN A 232 9.20 15.58 -18.98
CA GLN A 232 8.43 15.12 -17.81
C GLN A 232 6.92 15.38 -17.89
N GLY A 233 6.39 15.95 -18.95
CA GLY A 233 4.97 16.24 -19.10
C GLY A 233 4.45 15.95 -20.50
N ASN A 234 4.43 14.69 -20.92
CA ASN A 234 3.89 14.33 -22.23
C ASN A 234 2.46 13.78 -22.06
N LEU A 235 1.47 14.54 -22.56
CA LEU A 235 0.06 14.13 -22.57
C LEU A 235 -0.15 12.79 -23.31
N ASN A 236 0.76 12.46 -24.20
CA ASN A 236 0.69 11.27 -25.05
C ASN A 236 1.09 9.98 -24.31
N SER A 237 1.89 10.08 -23.24
CA SER A 237 2.32 8.92 -22.44
C SER A 237 1.43 8.66 -21.23
N GLY A 238 0.55 9.61 -20.85
CA GLY A 238 -0.24 9.52 -19.62
C GLY A 238 0.59 9.56 -18.33
N GLU A 239 1.88 9.86 -18.45
CA GLU A 239 2.84 9.99 -17.36
C GLU A 239 3.30 11.46 -17.29
N GLY A 240 2.45 12.34 -16.79
CA GLY A 240 2.74 13.77 -16.94
C GLY A 240 2.76 14.59 -15.67
N LEU A 241 2.26 14.05 -14.57
CA LEU A 241 2.18 14.79 -13.34
C LEU A 241 2.95 14.09 -12.23
N TYR A 242 4.19 14.54 -11.99
CA TYR A 242 5.05 13.93 -10.98
C TYR A 242 4.98 14.68 -9.65
N GLU A 243 4.69 16.00 -9.67
CA GLU A 243 4.79 16.83 -8.47
C GLU A 243 3.85 18.03 -8.55
N ILE A 244 3.12 18.30 -7.45
CA ILE A 244 2.36 19.52 -7.21
C ILE A 244 2.79 20.08 -5.86
N ALA A 245 3.08 21.36 -5.77
CA ALA A 245 3.47 22.05 -4.54
C ALA A 245 4.61 21.36 -3.76
N GLY A 246 5.57 20.75 -4.45
CA GLY A 246 6.67 20.02 -3.83
C GLY A 246 6.29 18.64 -3.30
N ILE A 247 5.11 18.09 -3.68
CA ILE A 247 4.61 16.80 -3.25
C ILE A 247 4.60 15.83 -4.45
N SER A 248 5.35 14.75 -4.36
CA SER A 248 5.39 13.72 -5.41
C SER A 248 4.11 12.92 -5.46
N ILE A 249 3.48 12.82 -6.64
CA ILE A 249 2.21 12.14 -6.81
C ILE A 249 2.41 10.70 -7.31
N ARG A 250 1.76 9.77 -6.64
CA ARG A 250 1.71 8.36 -7.02
C ARG A 250 0.26 7.90 -7.16
N ARG A 251 0.01 6.97 -8.06
CA ARG A 251 -1.31 6.35 -8.25
C ARG A 251 -1.33 4.94 -7.69
N SER A 252 -2.38 4.58 -6.96
CA SER A 252 -2.56 3.22 -6.43
C SER A 252 -4.03 2.81 -6.36
N ASN A 253 -4.28 1.54 -6.70
CA ASN A 253 -5.58 0.90 -6.45
C ASN A 253 -5.68 0.32 -5.02
N ASN A 254 -4.58 0.30 -4.26
CA ASN A 254 -4.51 -0.29 -2.93
C ASN A 254 -4.95 0.68 -1.81
N LEU A 255 -5.29 1.91 -2.19
CA LEU A 255 -5.90 2.88 -1.28
C LEU A 255 -7.26 2.37 -0.78
N PRO A 256 -7.61 2.60 0.50
CA PRO A 256 -8.96 2.34 1.01
C PRO A 256 -9.98 3.38 0.50
N PHE A 257 -10.00 3.63 -0.81
CA PHE A 257 -10.83 4.66 -1.44
C PHE A 257 -12.31 4.34 -1.27
N MET A 258 -13.02 5.14 -0.47
CA MET A 258 -14.44 4.95 -0.13
C MET A 258 -14.80 3.51 0.26
N ALA A 259 -13.88 2.84 0.96
CA ALA A 259 -14.00 1.40 1.23
C ALA A 259 -15.01 1.03 2.33
N GLY A 260 -15.61 2.04 3.00
CA GLY A 260 -16.49 1.80 4.14
C GLY A 260 -15.72 1.33 5.37
N THR A 261 -16.42 0.64 6.27
CA THR A 261 -15.84 0.13 7.52
C THR A 261 -15.04 -1.13 7.27
N VAL A 262 -13.77 -1.10 7.61
CA VAL A 262 -12.87 -2.27 7.56
C VAL A 262 -12.66 -2.79 8.98
N GLY A 263 -12.99 -4.05 9.19
CA GLY A 263 -12.78 -4.73 10.48
C GLY A 263 -11.35 -5.19 10.67
N ARG A 264 -11.04 -5.58 11.91
CA ARG A 264 -9.77 -6.23 12.26
C ARG A 264 -9.77 -7.68 11.75
N VAL A 265 -8.63 -8.13 11.27
CA VAL A 265 -8.41 -9.50 10.81
C VAL A 265 -7.59 -10.26 11.85
N ASP A 266 -7.88 -11.54 12.04
CA ASP A 266 -7.11 -12.41 12.94
C ASP A 266 -5.65 -12.50 12.48
N GLY A 267 -4.73 -12.43 13.45
CA GLY A 267 -3.29 -12.39 13.18
C GLY A 267 -2.70 -10.98 13.04
N GLU A 268 -3.53 -9.93 13.07
CA GLU A 268 -3.09 -8.55 13.15
C GLU A 268 -2.86 -8.14 14.60
N ASN A 269 -1.61 -7.87 14.97
CA ASN A 269 -1.25 -7.40 16.31
C ASN A 269 -1.37 -5.86 16.42
N ASN A 270 -1.26 -5.16 15.28
CA ASN A 270 -1.56 -3.73 15.17
C ASN A 270 -2.99 -3.53 14.68
N ASP A 271 -3.53 -2.34 14.89
CA ASP A 271 -4.91 -2.03 14.51
C ASP A 271 -4.98 -1.33 13.15
N TYR A 272 -5.36 -2.08 12.11
CA TYR A 272 -5.60 -1.61 10.74
C TYR A 272 -7.08 -1.38 10.45
N SER A 273 -7.96 -1.53 11.45
CA SER A 273 -9.39 -1.32 11.29
C SER A 273 -9.75 0.17 11.31
N GLY A 274 -10.87 0.52 10.71
CA GLY A 274 -11.37 1.88 10.69
C GLY A 274 -12.48 2.08 9.68
N ASP A 275 -13.12 3.24 9.73
CA ASP A 275 -14.08 3.67 8.72
C ASP A 275 -13.37 4.52 7.68
N PHE A 276 -13.41 4.06 6.44
CA PHE A 276 -12.80 4.71 5.27
C PHE A 276 -13.86 5.13 4.23
N ALA A 277 -15.14 5.25 4.62
CA ALA A 277 -16.23 5.61 3.70
C ALA A 277 -16.01 6.99 3.02
N ALA A 278 -15.44 7.96 3.75
CA ALA A 278 -15.14 9.28 3.21
C ALA A 278 -13.72 9.42 2.65
N HIS A 279 -12.91 8.38 2.75
CA HIS A 279 -11.49 8.43 2.37
C HIS A 279 -11.31 8.57 0.85
N CYS A 280 -10.57 9.59 0.40
CA CYS A 280 -10.32 9.84 -1.02
C CYS A 280 -8.85 9.78 -1.42
N GLY A 281 -7.94 10.19 -0.55
CA GLY A 281 -6.52 10.22 -0.87
C GLY A 281 -5.65 10.47 0.35
N LEU A 282 -4.36 10.30 0.18
CA LEU A 282 -3.36 10.48 1.23
C LEU A 282 -2.25 11.40 0.76
N ILE A 283 -1.84 12.31 1.65
CA ILE A 283 -0.65 13.12 1.49
C ILE A 283 0.17 12.95 2.77
N TYR A 284 1.40 12.51 2.65
CA TYR A 284 2.21 12.22 3.81
C TYR A 284 3.71 12.41 3.53
N GLN A 285 4.45 12.63 4.59
CA GLN A 285 5.91 12.58 4.57
C GLN A 285 6.37 11.24 5.17
N ARG A 286 7.58 10.84 4.86
CA ARG A 286 8.14 9.53 5.21
C ARG A 286 7.98 9.14 6.68
N ASP A 287 7.96 10.12 7.59
CA ASP A 287 7.88 9.90 9.03
C ASP A 287 6.44 9.67 9.54
N ALA A 288 5.43 9.73 8.67
CA ALA A 288 4.03 9.54 9.04
C ALA A 288 3.73 8.15 9.59
N ALA A 289 4.41 7.14 9.06
CA ALA A 289 4.25 5.75 9.47
C ALA A 289 5.58 5.01 9.48
N ALA A 290 5.67 3.99 10.31
CA ALA A 290 6.81 3.09 10.32
C ALA A 290 6.36 1.64 10.13
N VAL A 291 7.19 0.90 9.41
CA VAL A 291 7.03 -0.53 9.19
C VAL A 291 8.17 -1.27 9.88
N VAL A 292 7.81 -2.25 10.66
CA VAL A 292 8.73 -3.17 11.30
C VAL A 292 8.67 -4.48 10.57
N GLN A 293 9.79 -4.93 10.02
CA GLN A 293 9.86 -6.13 9.19
C GLN A 293 10.81 -7.14 9.81
N GLY A 294 10.30 -8.32 10.14
CA GLY A 294 11.12 -9.42 10.66
C GLY A 294 11.56 -10.39 9.56
N ILE A 295 10.62 -10.78 8.69
CA ILE A 295 10.89 -11.65 7.55
C ILE A 295 10.52 -10.88 6.29
N GLY A 296 11.49 -10.68 5.41
CA GLY A 296 11.24 -10.09 4.09
C GLY A 296 10.39 -10.99 3.21
N PRO A 297 9.84 -10.46 2.10
CA PRO A 297 9.11 -11.28 1.15
C PRO A 297 10.01 -12.39 0.60
N GLN A 298 9.63 -13.64 0.86
CA GLN A 298 10.35 -14.83 0.47
C GLN A 298 9.39 -15.83 -0.14
N ILE A 299 9.85 -16.52 -1.18
CA ILE A 299 9.13 -17.63 -1.78
C ILE A 299 9.87 -18.91 -1.44
N GLN A 300 9.13 -19.91 -0.99
CA GLN A 300 9.62 -21.24 -0.69
C GLN A 300 8.81 -22.26 -1.48
N THR A 301 9.48 -23.28 -2.00
CA THR A 301 8.85 -24.43 -2.64
C THR A 301 9.10 -25.65 -1.78
N THR A 302 8.09 -26.49 -1.67
CA THR A 302 8.18 -27.73 -0.90
C THR A 302 8.88 -28.79 -1.74
N GLY A 303 9.80 -29.52 -1.12
CA GLY A 303 10.42 -30.72 -1.70
C GLY A 303 10.25 -31.92 -0.78
N GLY A 304 10.73 -33.09 -1.19
CA GLY A 304 10.76 -34.29 -0.37
C GLY A 304 9.42 -35.04 -0.26
N ASP A 305 9.05 -35.46 0.94
CA ASP A 305 7.93 -36.36 1.20
C ASP A 305 6.58 -35.85 0.71
N VAL A 306 6.33 -34.52 0.85
CA VAL A 306 5.08 -33.89 0.40
C VAL A 306 4.94 -33.97 -1.12
N LYS A 307 6.03 -33.74 -1.86
CA LYS A 307 6.04 -33.88 -3.31
C LYS A 307 5.74 -35.32 -3.74
N THR A 308 6.31 -36.27 -3.04
CA THR A 308 6.11 -37.69 -3.33
C THR A 308 4.68 -38.17 -3.03
N MET A 309 4.10 -37.66 -1.93
CA MET A 309 2.73 -38.06 -1.53
C MET A 309 1.64 -37.44 -2.41
N TYR A 310 1.81 -36.19 -2.82
CA TYR A 310 0.77 -35.42 -3.54
C TYR A 310 1.08 -35.21 -5.03
N GLN A 311 2.23 -35.70 -5.52
CA GLN A 311 2.69 -35.56 -6.92
C GLN A 311 2.62 -34.11 -7.43
N GLY A 312 3.12 -33.17 -6.62
CA GLY A 312 3.13 -31.75 -6.94
C GLY A 312 3.92 -30.94 -5.91
N ASP A 313 4.17 -29.69 -6.25
CA ASP A 313 4.91 -28.74 -5.43
C ASP A 313 3.95 -27.71 -4.80
N LEU A 314 4.09 -27.49 -3.49
CA LEU A 314 3.47 -26.37 -2.81
C LEU A 314 4.42 -25.16 -2.87
N ILE A 315 3.97 -24.07 -3.49
CA ILE A 315 4.68 -22.79 -3.56
C ILE A 315 4.09 -21.88 -2.48
N VAL A 316 4.92 -21.43 -1.56
CA VAL A 316 4.51 -20.60 -0.43
C VAL A 316 5.28 -19.28 -0.45
N GLY A 317 4.58 -18.17 -0.57
CA GLY A 317 5.11 -16.86 -0.30
C GLY A 317 4.82 -16.44 1.14
N ARG A 318 5.78 -15.87 1.82
CA ARG A 318 5.64 -15.44 3.22
C ARG A 318 6.25 -14.07 3.46
N LEU A 319 5.63 -13.32 4.37
CA LEU A 319 6.05 -12.00 4.82
C LEU A 319 5.67 -11.82 6.30
N ALA A 320 6.57 -11.34 7.14
CA ALA A 320 6.25 -10.95 8.51
C ALA A 320 6.59 -9.47 8.69
N MET A 321 5.55 -8.67 8.89
CA MET A 321 5.67 -7.24 9.09
C MET A 321 4.65 -6.76 10.12
N GLY A 322 4.89 -5.59 10.72
CA GLY A 322 3.91 -4.81 11.46
C GLY A 322 4.05 -3.35 11.07
N ALA A 323 2.96 -2.63 10.97
CA ALA A 323 2.97 -1.21 10.67
C ALA A 323 2.07 -0.46 11.65
N ASP A 324 2.52 0.73 12.05
CA ASP A 324 1.70 1.64 12.83
C ASP A 324 2.14 3.09 12.55
N TRP A 325 1.29 4.05 12.95
CA TRP A 325 1.61 5.47 12.79
C TRP A 325 2.83 5.84 13.66
N LEU A 326 3.62 6.77 13.14
CA LEU A 326 4.79 7.28 13.84
C LEU A 326 4.58 8.75 14.21
N ASN A 327 4.61 9.65 13.25
CA ASN A 327 4.39 11.08 13.47
C ASN A 327 3.08 11.52 12.82
N PRO A 328 2.00 11.76 13.60
CA PRO A 328 0.73 12.21 13.05
C PRO A 328 0.80 13.54 12.29
N ALA A 329 1.67 14.47 12.71
CA ALA A 329 1.84 15.76 12.05
C ALA A 329 2.22 15.64 10.56
N ALA A 330 2.89 14.55 10.19
CA ALA A 330 3.37 14.27 8.86
C ALA A 330 2.34 13.60 7.94
N ALA A 331 1.11 13.39 8.41
CA ALA A 331 0.03 12.73 7.67
C ALA A 331 -1.16 13.65 7.46
N ILE A 332 -1.67 13.68 6.23
CA ILE A 332 -2.90 14.38 5.84
C ILE A 332 -3.78 13.42 5.06
N GLU A 333 -5.04 13.38 5.41
CA GLU A 333 -6.06 12.62 4.70
C GLU A 333 -6.96 13.54 3.91
N LEU A 334 -7.24 13.19 2.66
CA LEU A 334 -8.27 13.82 1.84
C LEU A 334 -9.57 13.05 2.01
N GLN A 335 -10.65 13.73 2.37
CA GLN A 335 -11.98 13.17 2.53
C GLN A 335 -12.98 13.81 1.57
N ALA A 336 -13.98 13.04 1.14
CA ALA A 336 -15.02 13.51 0.21
C ALA A 336 -15.96 14.53 0.88
N ALA A 337 -16.28 14.35 2.16
CA ALA A 337 -17.18 15.22 2.91
C ALA A 337 -16.86 15.22 4.41
#